data_81039f820051c215d1c64c1e9c093531
#
_entry.id   81039f820051c215d1c64c1e9c093531
#
_cell.length_a   1.000
_cell.length_b   1.000
_cell.length_c   1.000
_cell.angle_alpha   90.00
_cell.angle_beta   90.00
_cell.angle_gamma   90.00
#
_symmetry.space_group_name_H-M   'P 1'
#
loop_
_entity.id
_entity.type
_entity.pdbx_description
1 polymer ?
#
loop_
_entity_poly.entity_id
_entity_poly.type
_entity_poly.pdbx_seq_one_letter_code
_entity_poly.pdbx_strand_id
1 'polypeptide(L)'
;MNFSNSIKYSGLSAFSPNSVYLAIAKTNSLIIYDNEELKVIQKFSFQSPISKFLWSPDSSLVLMAFYKTGICEIRSISNPKWICTINESQSGIINCLWTPDSRKVFLFNDFNVRMSIWSLVDKSTVYINSPKFNNKCILFSENGNFMALAERNNGKDFIGIYFTGDFSLVSHFQVATFDLENLLWTKDSTSLIVIDTPLEVKFLVYTPTGNLIASHEPYLYGLGIEMAKLSNNSHTLSLGFNDGTLRLYNCMSNSFKEIIELNHNINVITNENLVTVFKEEEISHSSGNKKNNFTKYVECSFPYKLNTNNKLKSLQGIGAISIIEWSLDSKFIATKYDALPNNVFIWETSTLKLHTIIVQLNPIKNMKWSPKENILLIVTDNSKLYTFTMDNVYIIELVSDMNNPFSASNLQWASDGKSFIVSDKKQMLIGHPTILEQNLPFNPNEINSEEEEFEQKPPVEPERYYPINNINNINNNNNNDEDE
;
A
#
# COMPACT_ATOMS: atom_id res chain seq x y z
N MET A 1 -4.41 -17.19 -9.66
CA MET A 1 -4.45 -15.73 -9.90
C MET A 1 -4.55 -15.46 -11.39
N ASN A 2 -5.46 -14.58 -11.80
CA ASN A 2 -5.63 -14.17 -13.18
C ASN A 2 -4.98 -12.81 -13.41
N PHE A 3 -4.30 -12.63 -14.55
CA PHE A 3 -3.65 -11.37 -14.91
C PHE A 3 -4.22 -10.79 -16.19
N SER A 4 -4.28 -9.47 -16.25
CA SER A 4 -4.58 -8.74 -17.49
C SER A 4 -3.44 -8.84 -18.49
N ASN A 5 -3.69 -8.44 -19.73
CA ASN A 5 -2.61 -8.15 -20.67
C ASN A 5 -1.73 -6.99 -20.17
N SER A 6 -0.47 -6.97 -20.60
CA SER A 6 0.47 -5.90 -20.26
C SER A 6 -0.01 -4.54 -20.77
N ILE A 7 -0.08 -3.55 -19.89
CA ILE A 7 -0.49 -2.18 -20.20
C ILE A 7 0.74 -1.27 -20.12
N LYS A 8 1.03 -0.53 -21.18
CA LYS A 8 2.09 0.48 -21.21
C LYS A 8 1.63 1.76 -20.49
N TYR A 9 2.47 2.31 -19.64
CA TYR A 9 2.18 3.53 -18.88
C TYR A 9 3.44 4.39 -18.66
N SER A 10 3.31 5.55 -18.04
CA SER A 10 4.42 6.49 -17.76
C SER A 10 5.01 6.38 -16.36
N GLY A 11 4.77 5.28 -15.66
CA GLY A 11 5.22 5.07 -14.28
C GLY A 11 4.21 5.53 -13.20
N LEU A 12 3.05 6.07 -13.60
CA LEU A 12 2.02 6.54 -12.68
C LEU A 12 0.72 5.77 -12.92
N SER A 13 0.28 5.03 -11.92
CA SER A 13 -1.02 4.35 -11.88
C SER A 13 -1.54 4.32 -10.44
N ALA A 14 -2.84 4.39 -10.26
CA ALA A 14 -3.46 4.29 -8.94
C ALA A 14 -4.91 3.83 -9.05
N PHE A 15 -5.32 2.96 -8.14
CA PHE A 15 -6.73 2.69 -7.90
C PHE A 15 -7.41 3.88 -7.23
N SER A 16 -8.69 4.07 -7.52
CA SER A 16 -9.51 4.98 -6.72
C SER A 16 -9.69 4.43 -5.30
N PRO A 17 -9.87 5.28 -4.28
CA PRO A 17 -10.08 4.83 -2.90
C PRO A 17 -11.24 3.85 -2.70
N ASN A 18 -12.30 3.96 -3.53
CA ASN A 18 -13.43 3.02 -3.53
C ASN A 18 -13.19 1.75 -4.36
N SER A 19 -12.00 1.59 -4.97
CA SER A 19 -11.61 0.46 -5.82
C SER A 19 -12.43 0.26 -7.11
N VAL A 20 -13.35 1.16 -7.44
CA VAL A 20 -14.19 1.06 -8.65
C VAL A 20 -13.39 1.41 -9.91
N TYR A 21 -12.47 2.36 -9.80
CA TYR A 21 -11.73 2.90 -10.93
C TYR A 21 -10.24 2.65 -10.82
N LEU A 22 -9.61 2.54 -11.98
CA LEU A 22 -8.16 2.53 -12.12
C LEU A 22 -7.72 3.66 -13.06
N ALA A 23 -6.89 4.57 -12.56
CA ALA A 23 -6.29 5.63 -13.37
C ALA A 23 -4.88 5.25 -13.81
N ILE A 24 -4.59 5.42 -15.09
CA ILE A 24 -3.29 5.13 -15.69
C ILE A 24 -2.84 6.36 -16.47
N ALA A 25 -1.69 6.93 -16.09
CA ALA A 25 -1.11 8.02 -16.82
C ALA A 25 -0.25 7.52 -17.98
N LYS A 26 -0.49 8.08 -19.14
CA LYS A 26 0.47 8.12 -20.26
C LYS A 26 1.07 9.52 -20.28
N THR A 27 2.16 9.74 -20.99
CA THR A 27 2.91 11.01 -20.93
C THR A 27 2.02 12.26 -20.84
N ASN A 28 1.10 12.43 -21.78
CA ASN A 28 0.24 13.62 -21.87
C ASN A 28 -1.26 13.28 -21.74
N SER A 29 -1.61 12.12 -21.22
CA SER A 29 -3.00 11.76 -21.03
C SER A 29 -3.19 10.89 -19.81
N LEU A 30 -4.33 11.05 -19.14
CA LEU A 30 -4.80 10.19 -18.08
C LEU A 30 -5.99 9.39 -18.59
N ILE A 31 -5.94 8.08 -18.45
CA ILE A 31 -7.01 7.17 -18.85
C ILE A 31 -7.58 6.53 -17.60
N ILE A 32 -8.90 6.58 -17.48
CA ILE A 32 -9.62 5.98 -16.37
C ILE A 32 -10.35 4.76 -16.88
N TYR A 33 -10.08 3.64 -16.23
CA TYR A 33 -10.68 2.36 -16.50
C TYR A 33 -11.64 1.98 -15.39
N ASP A 34 -12.67 1.23 -15.75
CA ASP A 34 -13.39 0.39 -14.79
C ASP A 34 -12.45 -0.70 -14.26
N ASN A 35 -12.43 -0.93 -12.95
CA ASN A 35 -11.48 -1.87 -12.36
C ASN A 35 -11.86 -3.34 -12.60
N GLU A 36 -13.14 -3.66 -12.74
CA GLU A 36 -13.60 -5.04 -12.94
C GLU A 36 -13.50 -5.46 -14.41
N GLU A 37 -14.04 -4.63 -15.33
CA GLU A 37 -14.12 -4.95 -16.74
C GLU A 37 -12.92 -4.43 -17.56
N LEU A 38 -12.08 -3.58 -16.97
CA LEU A 38 -10.94 -2.89 -17.62
C LEU A 38 -11.35 -2.11 -18.89
N LYS A 39 -12.60 -1.66 -18.94
CA LYS A 39 -13.11 -0.79 -20.00
C LYS A 39 -12.72 0.65 -19.73
N VAL A 40 -12.39 1.39 -20.79
CA VAL A 40 -12.11 2.82 -20.70
C VAL A 40 -13.41 3.57 -20.43
N ILE A 41 -13.50 4.25 -19.29
CA ILE A 41 -14.60 5.14 -18.92
C ILE A 41 -14.35 6.53 -19.45
N GLN A 42 -13.16 7.08 -19.19
CA GLN A 42 -12.78 8.44 -19.60
C GLN A 42 -11.32 8.52 -20.00
N LYS A 43 -11.03 9.48 -20.88
CA LYS A 43 -9.67 9.85 -21.27
C LYS A 43 -9.53 11.36 -21.27
N PHE A 44 -8.59 11.85 -20.47
CA PHE A 44 -8.21 13.26 -20.44
C PHE A 44 -6.89 13.44 -21.18
N SER A 45 -6.80 14.43 -22.05
CA SER A 45 -5.60 14.75 -22.80
C SER A 45 -5.11 16.15 -22.45
N PHE A 46 -3.80 16.34 -22.31
CA PHE A 46 -3.17 17.55 -21.83
C PHE A 46 -2.06 17.98 -22.79
N GLN A 47 -1.71 19.27 -22.78
CA GLN A 47 -0.59 19.78 -23.56
C GLN A 47 0.76 19.44 -22.92
N SER A 48 0.81 19.39 -21.59
CA SER A 48 2.01 19.12 -20.81
C SER A 48 2.02 17.70 -20.24
N PRO A 49 3.19 17.10 -20.01
CA PRO A 49 3.28 15.80 -19.38
C PRO A 49 2.83 15.86 -17.93
N ILE A 50 2.08 14.85 -17.50
CA ILE A 50 1.58 14.72 -16.12
C ILE A 50 2.79 14.39 -15.24
N SER A 51 3.04 15.24 -14.22
CA SER A 51 4.09 15.01 -13.23
C SER A 51 3.62 14.14 -12.06
N LYS A 52 2.38 14.32 -11.64
CA LYS A 52 1.71 13.56 -10.58
C LYS A 52 0.22 13.60 -10.80
N PHE A 53 -0.50 12.55 -10.42
CA PHE A 53 -1.95 12.61 -10.27
C PHE A 53 -2.39 11.98 -8.95
N LEU A 54 -3.52 12.39 -8.44
CA LEU A 54 -4.10 11.91 -7.18
C LEU A 54 -5.61 11.81 -7.31
N TRP A 55 -6.17 10.73 -6.82
CA TRP A 55 -7.59 10.60 -6.57
C TRP A 55 -8.01 11.43 -5.36
N SER A 56 -9.19 12.03 -5.41
CA SER A 56 -9.82 12.55 -4.21
C SER A 56 -10.23 11.40 -3.28
N PRO A 57 -10.22 11.57 -1.95
CA PRO A 57 -10.62 10.55 -1.00
C PRO A 57 -12.01 9.94 -1.25
N ASP A 58 -12.97 10.74 -1.77
CA ASP A 58 -14.31 10.30 -2.15
C ASP A 58 -14.40 9.63 -3.53
N SER A 59 -13.27 9.51 -4.25
CA SER A 59 -13.18 8.92 -5.59
C SER A 59 -13.96 9.65 -6.70
N SER A 60 -14.47 10.83 -6.44
CA SER A 60 -15.28 11.59 -7.40
C SER A 60 -14.46 12.47 -8.34
N LEU A 61 -13.26 12.86 -7.91
CA LEU A 61 -12.38 13.80 -8.59
C LEU A 61 -10.98 13.20 -8.78
N VAL A 62 -10.32 13.67 -9.84
CA VAL A 62 -8.89 13.40 -10.06
C VAL A 62 -8.14 14.71 -10.25
N LEU A 63 -7.06 14.88 -9.50
CA LEU A 63 -6.15 16.01 -9.59
C LEU A 63 -4.94 15.59 -10.41
N MET A 64 -4.57 16.38 -11.41
CA MET A 64 -3.34 16.25 -12.20
C MET A 64 -2.46 17.47 -11.95
N ALA A 65 -1.20 17.24 -11.59
CA ALA A 65 -0.23 18.29 -11.37
C ALA A 65 0.82 18.31 -12.50
N PHE A 66 1.09 19.52 -12.98
CA PHE A 66 2.07 19.82 -14.02
C PHE A 66 3.18 20.71 -13.42
N TYR A 67 4.17 20.10 -12.79
CA TYR A 67 5.18 20.82 -12.01
C TYR A 67 5.98 21.83 -12.86
N LYS A 68 6.26 21.50 -14.15
CA LYS A 68 7.00 22.40 -15.05
C LYS A 68 6.28 23.70 -15.33
N THR A 69 4.96 23.71 -15.32
CA THR A 69 4.13 24.88 -15.61
C THR A 69 3.54 25.52 -14.36
N GLY A 70 3.67 24.87 -13.20
CA GLY A 70 3.07 25.34 -11.94
C GLY A 70 1.54 25.34 -11.95
N ILE A 71 0.94 24.40 -12.70
CA ILE A 71 -0.52 24.30 -12.84
C ILE A 71 -1.01 22.97 -12.27
N CYS A 72 -2.13 23.01 -11.57
CA CYS A 72 -2.90 21.83 -11.22
C CYS A 72 -4.27 21.89 -11.89
N GLU A 73 -4.70 20.78 -12.46
CA GLU A 73 -6.03 20.67 -13.06
C GLU A 73 -6.80 19.55 -12.36
N ILE A 74 -8.05 19.80 -12.02
CA ILE A 74 -8.92 18.86 -11.34
C ILE A 74 -10.11 18.58 -12.26
N ARG A 75 -10.41 17.28 -12.43
CA ARG A 75 -11.49 16.79 -13.27
C ARG A 75 -12.45 15.92 -12.48
N SER A 76 -13.74 16.02 -12.80
CA SER A 76 -14.76 15.13 -12.26
C SER A 76 -14.92 13.89 -13.14
N ILE A 77 -15.14 12.74 -12.50
CA ILE A 77 -15.43 11.49 -13.18
C ILE A 77 -16.88 11.44 -13.66
N SER A 78 -17.80 11.89 -12.83
CA SER A 78 -19.24 11.88 -13.14
C SER A 78 -19.67 12.99 -14.11
N ASN A 79 -18.96 14.14 -14.07
CA ASN A 79 -19.28 15.29 -14.94
C ASN A 79 -18.04 15.73 -15.75
N PRO A 80 -17.87 15.20 -16.98
CA PRO A 80 -16.69 15.52 -17.81
C PRO A 80 -16.51 17.00 -18.17
N LYS A 81 -17.59 17.81 -18.05
CA LYS A 81 -17.53 19.25 -18.30
C LYS A 81 -17.01 20.06 -17.11
N TRP A 82 -17.00 19.47 -15.91
CA TRP A 82 -16.51 20.16 -14.73
C TRP A 82 -14.98 20.13 -14.69
N ILE A 83 -14.40 21.33 -14.67
CA ILE A 83 -12.96 21.54 -14.66
C ILE A 83 -12.64 22.64 -13.65
N CYS A 84 -11.64 22.38 -12.82
CA CYS A 84 -11.03 23.40 -11.98
C CYS A 84 -9.53 23.47 -12.29
N THR A 85 -9.03 24.67 -12.53
CA THR A 85 -7.60 24.90 -12.78
C THR A 85 -7.05 25.85 -11.72
N ILE A 86 -6.00 25.42 -11.03
CA ILE A 86 -5.28 26.21 -10.05
C ILE A 86 -3.93 26.57 -10.66
N ASN A 87 -3.62 27.86 -10.72
CA ASN A 87 -2.39 28.38 -11.32
C ASN A 87 -1.49 29.00 -10.25
N GLU A 88 -0.40 28.35 -9.95
CA GLU A 88 0.69 28.76 -9.06
C GLU A 88 2.01 28.92 -9.82
N SER A 89 1.94 29.26 -11.11
CA SER A 89 3.11 29.34 -12.00
C SER A 89 4.21 30.30 -11.50
N GLN A 90 3.85 31.32 -10.73
CA GLN A 90 4.81 32.27 -10.16
C GLN A 90 5.58 31.70 -8.96
N SER A 91 4.94 30.85 -8.16
CA SER A 91 5.51 30.27 -6.95
C SER A 91 6.10 28.88 -7.19
N GLY A 92 5.82 28.27 -8.33
CA GLY A 92 6.11 26.89 -8.63
C GLY A 92 5.27 25.90 -7.81
N ILE A 93 5.18 24.66 -8.26
CA ILE A 93 4.55 23.56 -7.53
C ILE A 93 5.50 22.39 -7.53
N ILE A 94 5.83 21.86 -6.35
CA ILE A 94 6.69 20.67 -6.19
C ILE A 94 5.92 19.45 -5.72
N ASN A 95 4.79 19.66 -5.03
CA ASN A 95 3.93 18.57 -4.60
C ASN A 95 2.48 19.05 -4.40
N CYS A 96 1.55 18.10 -4.41
CA CYS A 96 0.13 18.34 -4.13
C CYS A 96 -0.44 17.18 -3.31
N LEU A 97 -1.45 17.47 -2.48
CA LEU A 97 -2.20 16.52 -1.67
C LEU A 97 -3.66 16.92 -1.59
N TRP A 98 -4.54 15.97 -1.29
CA TRP A 98 -5.95 16.24 -0.97
C TRP A 98 -6.16 16.37 0.54
N THR A 99 -7.15 17.14 0.93
CA THR A 99 -7.72 17.04 2.28
C THR A 99 -8.64 15.82 2.37
N PRO A 100 -8.81 15.23 3.57
CA PRO A 100 -9.66 14.06 3.76
C PRO A 100 -11.12 14.25 3.33
N ASP A 101 -11.63 15.49 3.39
CA ASP A 101 -12.99 15.86 2.99
C ASP A 101 -13.19 16.00 1.46
N SER A 102 -12.15 15.81 0.66
CA SER A 102 -12.16 15.97 -0.81
C SER A 102 -12.53 17.37 -1.32
N ARG A 103 -12.54 18.38 -0.45
CA ARG A 103 -13.00 19.74 -0.80
C ARG A 103 -11.89 20.74 -0.97
N LYS A 104 -10.70 20.43 -0.47
CA LYS A 104 -9.55 21.33 -0.55
C LYS A 104 -8.31 20.59 -1.05
N VAL A 105 -7.37 21.35 -1.61
CA VAL A 105 -6.11 20.84 -2.17
C VAL A 105 -4.94 21.60 -1.57
N PHE A 106 -3.94 20.88 -1.10
CA PHE A 106 -2.66 21.44 -0.71
C PHE A 106 -1.72 21.49 -1.92
N LEU A 107 -1.09 22.64 -2.10
CA LEU A 107 -0.02 22.82 -3.07
C LEU A 107 1.23 23.32 -2.32
N PHE A 108 2.34 22.62 -2.52
CA PHE A 108 3.62 22.96 -1.94
C PHE A 108 4.43 23.74 -2.97
N ASN A 109 4.87 24.91 -2.58
CA ASN A 109 5.66 25.79 -3.43
C ASN A 109 7.14 25.40 -3.38
N ASP A 110 7.89 25.91 -4.36
CA ASP A 110 9.34 25.70 -4.43
C ASP A 110 10.04 26.12 -3.14
N PHE A 111 11.09 25.38 -2.79
CA PHE A 111 11.90 25.57 -1.58
C PHE A 111 11.15 25.42 -0.25
N ASN A 112 9.95 24.84 -0.23
CA ASN A 112 9.12 24.68 0.97
C ASN A 112 8.87 26.01 1.73
N VAL A 113 8.87 27.15 1.02
CA VAL A 113 8.68 28.46 1.65
C VAL A 113 7.27 28.56 2.25
N ARG A 114 6.29 28.06 1.52
CA ARG A 114 4.90 28.04 1.95
C ARG A 114 4.14 26.88 1.33
N MET A 115 3.03 26.55 1.96
CA MET A 115 1.99 25.67 1.45
C MET A 115 0.74 26.48 1.24
N SER A 116 0.11 26.40 0.06
CA SER A 116 -1.18 27.01 -0.24
C SER A 116 -2.28 25.95 -0.20
N ILE A 117 -3.39 26.29 0.43
CA ILE A 117 -4.56 25.43 0.62
C ILE A 117 -5.72 26.07 -0.15
N TRP A 118 -6.10 25.44 -1.23
CA TRP A 118 -7.16 25.92 -2.13
C TRP A 118 -8.46 25.21 -1.85
N SER A 119 -9.51 25.97 -1.56
CA SER A 119 -10.87 25.46 -1.43
C SER A 119 -11.54 25.39 -2.80
N LEU A 120 -12.13 24.23 -3.12
CA LEU A 120 -12.89 24.01 -4.34
C LEU A 120 -14.35 24.50 -4.23
N VAL A 121 -14.80 24.80 -3.01
CA VAL A 121 -16.17 25.20 -2.72
C VAL A 121 -16.32 26.71 -2.87
N ASP A 122 -15.56 27.46 -2.10
CA ASP A 122 -15.65 28.92 -1.99
C ASP A 122 -14.52 29.65 -2.72
N LYS A 123 -13.59 28.90 -3.32
CA LYS A 123 -12.42 29.44 -4.05
C LYS A 123 -11.48 30.29 -3.18
N SER A 124 -11.57 30.13 -1.86
CA SER A 124 -10.65 30.79 -0.93
C SER A 124 -9.30 30.09 -0.91
N THR A 125 -8.28 30.82 -0.47
CA THR A 125 -6.92 30.28 -0.33
C THR A 125 -6.37 30.65 1.05
N VAL A 126 -5.82 29.66 1.75
CA VAL A 126 -5.11 29.83 3.02
C VAL A 126 -3.63 29.48 2.81
N TYR A 127 -2.74 30.19 3.48
CA TYR A 127 -1.30 29.95 3.39
C TYR A 127 -0.75 29.56 4.74
N ILE A 128 0.09 28.49 4.73
CA ILE A 128 0.89 28.10 5.89
C ILE A 128 2.37 28.19 5.49
N ASN A 129 3.16 28.84 6.31
CA ASN A 129 4.58 29.10 6.02
C ASN A 129 5.46 28.01 6.58
N SER A 130 6.64 27.86 5.95
CA SER A 130 7.75 27.01 6.43
C SER A 130 7.43 25.54 6.73
N PRO A 131 6.63 24.85 5.89
CA PRO A 131 6.49 23.41 6.02
C PRO A 131 7.87 22.77 5.88
N LYS A 132 8.23 21.85 6.78
CA LYS A 132 9.55 21.20 6.72
C LYS A 132 9.67 20.29 5.50
N PHE A 133 8.61 19.55 5.19
CA PHE A 133 8.54 18.60 4.10
C PHE A 133 7.33 18.90 3.20
N ASN A 134 7.42 18.46 1.95
CA ASN A 134 6.31 18.54 1.00
C ASN A 134 5.60 17.21 0.77
N ASN A 135 6.16 16.09 1.20
CA ASN A 135 5.68 14.74 0.90
C ASN A 135 5.44 13.86 2.12
N LYS A 136 5.86 14.30 3.30
CA LYS A 136 5.73 13.57 4.57
C LYS A 136 5.47 14.51 5.73
N CYS A 137 5.17 13.95 6.89
CA CYS A 137 4.94 14.71 8.14
C CYS A 137 3.79 15.71 8.05
N ILE A 138 2.77 15.36 7.26
CA ILE A 138 1.48 16.03 7.16
C ILE A 138 0.45 14.95 7.44
N LEU A 139 -0.16 15.01 8.58
CA LEU A 139 -1.04 13.96 9.07
C LEU A 139 -2.38 14.55 9.46
N PHE A 140 -3.42 13.77 9.28
CA PHE A 140 -4.76 14.11 9.75
C PHE A 140 -5.14 13.20 10.91
N SER A 141 -5.88 13.76 11.87
CA SER A 141 -6.54 12.96 12.90
C SER A 141 -7.53 12.00 12.27
N GLU A 142 -7.84 10.88 12.94
CA GLU A 142 -8.76 9.85 12.40
C GLU A 142 -10.13 10.40 12.03
N ASN A 143 -10.63 11.37 12.80
CA ASN A 143 -11.89 12.07 12.51
C ASN A 143 -11.77 13.17 11.44
N GLY A 144 -10.57 13.41 10.89
CA GLY A 144 -10.31 14.42 9.88
C GLY A 144 -10.40 15.89 10.34
N ASN A 145 -10.65 16.16 11.63
CA ASN A 145 -10.89 17.52 12.12
C ASN A 145 -9.60 18.32 12.37
N PHE A 146 -8.48 17.64 12.58
CA PHE A 146 -7.20 18.28 12.84
C PHE A 146 -6.13 17.78 11.88
N MET A 147 -5.20 18.66 11.59
CA MET A 147 -4.00 18.37 10.80
C MET A 147 -2.76 18.70 11.63
N ALA A 148 -1.83 17.76 11.70
CA ALA A 148 -0.48 17.98 12.23
C ALA A 148 0.50 18.20 11.08
N LEU A 149 1.30 19.25 11.18
CA LEU A 149 2.31 19.62 10.19
C LEU A 149 3.66 19.81 10.88
N ALA A 150 4.70 19.19 10.34
CA ALA A 150 6.07 19.49 10.75
C ALA A 150 6.55 20.76 10.06
N GLU A 151 7.05 21.70 10.84
CA GLU A 151 7.56 23.00 10.41
C GLU A 151 9.01 23.18 10.85
N ARG A 152 9.76 23.99 10.12
CA ARG A 152 11.14 24.31 10.49
C ARG A 152 11.36 25.82 10.47
N ASN A 153 11.69 26.37 11.63
CA ASN A 153 11.97 27.80 11.80
C ASN A 153 13.31 27.98 12.53
N ASN A 154 14.19 28.81 11.98
CA ASN A 154 15.49 29.14 12.57
C ASN A 154 16.32 27.90 12.99
N GLY A 155 16.29 26.85 12.16
CA GLY A 155 17.02 25.62 12.44
C GLY A 155 16.40 24.70 13.51
N LYS A 156 15.22 25.04 14.03
CA LYS A 156 14.49 24.26 15.03
C LYS A 156 13.23 23.68 14.43
N ASP A 157 12.85 22.50 14.90
CA ASP A 157 11.66 21.81 14.46
C ASP A 157 10.46 22.13 15.36
N PHE A 158 9.32 22.34 14.72
CA PHE A 158 8.04 22.62 15.35
C PHE A 158 6.96 21.69 14.80
N ILE A 159 5.92 21.51 15.58
CA ILE A 159 4.68 20.89 15.11
C ILE A 159 3.56 21.92 15.26
N GLY A 160 2.91 22.22 14.13
CA GLY A 160 1.68 23.01 14.08
C GLY A 160 0.48 22.08 14.01
N ILE A 161 -0.50 22.29 14.88
CA ILE A 161 -1.81 21.62 14.85
C ILE A 161 -2.84 22.61 14.33
N TYR A 162 -3.48 22.26 13.24
CA TYR A 162 -4.45 23.12 12.54
C TYR A 162 -5.82 22.47 12.55
N PHE A 163 -6.86 23.29 12.72
CA PHE A 163 -8.24 22.85 12.53
C PHE A 163 -8.54 22.79 11.02
N THR A 164 -9.01 21.67 10.50
CA THR A 164 -9.15 21.45 9.04
C THR A 164 -10.29 22.24 8.41
N GLY A 165 -11.23 22.74 9.20
CA GLY A 165 -12.35 23.56 8.70
C GLY A 165 -11.87 24.82 8.00
N ASP A 166 -11.05 25.62 8.68
CA ASP A 166 -10.54 26.93 8.22
C ASP A 166 -9.00 27.02 8.21
N PHE A 167 -8.30 25.97 8.65
CA PHE A 167 -6.85 25.93 8.86
C PHE A 167 -6.32 26.95 9.85
N SER A 168 -7.15 27.34 10.82
CA SER A 168 -6.69 28.09 11.97
C SER A 168 -5.73 27.28 12.84
N LEU A 169 -4.69 27.94 13.34
CA LEU A 169 -3.68 27.32 14.19
C LEU A 169 -4.26 27.11 15.59
N VAL A 170 -4.32 25.86 16.04
CA VAL A 170 -4.84 25.44 17.35
C VAL A 170 -3.71 25.36 18.37
N SER A 171 -2.60 24.73 17.99
CA SER A 171 -1.44 24.56 18.85
C SER A 171 -0.16 24.61 18.01
N HIS A 172 0.90 25.20 18.58
CA HIS A 172 2.21 25.28 17.94
C HIS A 172 3.28 25.14 18.99
N PHE A 173 4.13 24.13 18.87
CA PHE A 173 5.16 23.84 19.87
C PHE A 173 6.46 23.35 19.25
N GLN A 174 7.56 23.66 19.89
CA GLN A 174 8.87 23.18 19.51
C GLN A 174 9.03 21.73 19.98
N VAL A 175 9.62 20.88 19.13
CA VAL A 175 10.00 19.51 19.48
C VAL A 175 11.48 19.42 19.80
N ALA A 176 11.85 18.52 20.72
CA ALA A 176 13.23 18.35 21.19
C ALA A 176 14.00 17.36 20.30
N THR A 177 13.93 17.54 18.98
CA THR A 177 14.68 16.78 17.98
C THR A 177 15.91 17.53 17.52
N PHE A 178 16.90 16.79 17.02
CA PHE A 178 18.01 17.36 16.27
C PHE A 178 17.56 17.73 14.85
N ASP A 179 16.92 16.79 14.16
CA ASP A 179 16.34 16.97 12.83
C ASP A 179 15.17 16.01 12.62
N LEU A 180 13.95 16.45 12.92
CA LEU A 180 12.73 15.63 12.78
C LEU A 180 12.68 14.99 11.38
N GLU A 181 12.65 13.65 11.33
CA GLU A 181 12.62 12.90 10.06
C GLU A 181 11.23 12.33 9.75
N ASN A 182 10.50 11.88 10.77
CA ASN A 182 9.20 11.30 10.59
C ASN A 182 8.23 11.68 11.72
N LEU A 183 6.95 11.69 11.39
CA LEU A 183 5.85 12.00 12.29
C LEU A 183 4.75 10.96 12.08
N LEU A 184 4.23 10.41 13.17
CA LEU A 184 3.09 9.50 13.14
C LEU A 184 2.03 10.00 14.12
N TRP A 185 0.77 9.78 13.80
CA TRP A 185 -0.35 10.08 14.70
C TRP A 185 -1.07 8.79 15.06
N THR A 186 -1.32 8.56 16.33
CA THR A 186 -2.11 7.40 16.78
C THR A 186 -3.56 7.55 16.32
N LYS A 187 -4.24 6.45 16.02
CA LYS A 187 -5.64 6.48 15.53
C LYS A 187 -6.64 7.07 16.53
N ASP A 188 -6.37 6.92 17.81
CA ASP A 188 -7.16 7.59 18.86
C ASP A 188 -6.96 9.12 18.90
N SER A 189 -6.04 9.62 18.06
CA SER A 189 -5.67 11.03 17.96
C SER A 189 -5.16 11.66 19.26
N THR A 190 -4.73 10.86 20.22
CA THR A 190 -4.23 11.34 21.53
C THR A 190 -2.75 11.63 21.51
N SER A 191 -1.97 10.98 20.65
CA SER A 191 -0.51 11.04 20.68
C SER A 191 0.12 11.23 19.30
N LEU A 192 1.14 12.07 19.27
CA LEU A 192 2.02 12.32 18.13
C LEU A 192 3.39 11.71 18.41
N ILE A 193 3.81 10.78 17.58
CA ILE A 193 5.12 10.13 17.69
C ILE A 193 6.06 10.82 16.71
N VAL A 194 7.09 11.42 17.26
CA VAL A 194 8.10 12.21 16.54
C VAL A 194 9.38 11.42 16.51
N ILE A 195 9.90 11.15 15.33
CA ILE A 195 11.12 10.37 15.13
C ILE A 195 12.20 11.31 14.63
N ASP A 196 13.34 11.26 15.31
CA ASP A 196 14.51 12.05 14.94
C ASP A 196 15.25 11.44 13.75
N THR A 197 16.20 12.16 13.20
CA THR A 197 17.07 11.68 12.12
C THR A 197 17.75 10.35 12.48
N PRO A 198 18.02 9.47 11.48
CA PRO A 198 18.77 8.23 11.74
C PRO A 198 20.17 8.41 12.32
N LEU A 199 20.67 9.62 12.40
CA LEU A 199 21.92 9.94 13.10
C LEU A 199 21.76 9.98 14.64
N GLU A 200 20.52 10.17 15.09
CA GLU A 200 20.13 10.17 16.50
C GLU A 200 19.24 8.97 16.80
N VAL A 201 19.50 8.30 17.90
CA VAL A 201 18.72 7.11 18.31
C VAL A 201 17.57 7.54 19.20
N LYS A 202 16.63 8.31 18.65
CA LYS A 202 15.64 9.00 19.48
C LYS A 202 14.26 9.03 18.84
N PHE A 203 13.23 8.76 19.64
CA PHE A 203 11.86 9.15 19.32
C PHE A 203 11.18 9.77 20.55
N LEU A 204 10.26 10.68 20.29
CA LEU A 204 9.54 11.45 21.28
C LEU A 204 8.04 11.27 21.07
N VAL A 205 7.28 11.33 22.14
CA VAL A 205 5.83 11.27 22.08
C VAL A 205 5.24 12.52 22.73
N TYR A 206 4.43 13.22 21.96
CA TYR A 206 3.75 14.44 22.40
C TYR A 206 2.23 14.30 22.36
N THR A 207 1.55 15.03 23.23
CA THR A 207 0.13 15.31 23.01
C THR A 207 -0.06 16.31 21.87
N PRO A 208 -1.23 16.39 21.23
CA PRO A 208 -1.52 17.45 20.26
C PRO A 208 -1.45 18.88 20.85
N THR A 209 -1.49 19.00 22.17
CA THR A 209 -1.33 20.28 22.90
C THR A 209 0.13 20.66 23.15
N GLY A 210 1.09 19.78 22.80
CA GLY A 210 2.52 20.03 22.92
C GLY A 210 3.18 19.54 24.21
N ASN A 211 2.46 18.80 25.05
CA ASN A 211 3.06 18.21 26.24
C ASN A 211 3.84 16.95 25.87
N LEU A 212 5.11 16.85 26.30
CA LEU A 212 5.93 15.67 26.15
C LEU A 212 5.41 14.55 27.07
N ILE A 213 5.01 13.41 26.48
CA ILE A 213 4.54 12.22 27.21
C ILE A 213 5.71 11.28 27.51
N ALA A 214 6.51 11.00 26.50
CA ALA A 214 7.62 10.05 26.60
C ALA A 214 8.80 10.45 25.71
N SER A 215 10.01 10.11 26.16
CA SER A 215 11.25 10.22 25.40
C SER A 215 11.99 8.90 25.49
N HIS A 216 12.36 8.34 24.34
CA HIS A 216 13.04 7.07 24.26
C HIS A 216 14.33 7.21 23.47
N GLU A 217 15.41 6.80 24.11
CA GLU A 217 16.76 6.71 23.55
C GLU A 217 17.28 5.30 23.87
N PRO A 218 16.94 4.28 23.06
CA PRO A 218 17.20 2.88 23.39
C PRO A 218 18.69 2.54 23.55
N TYR A 219 19.59 3.31 22.93
CA TYR A 219 21.04 3.21 23.12
C TYR A 219 21.72 4.53 22.79
N LEU A 220 22.95 4.72 23.32
CA LEU A 220 23.66 6.00 23.26
C LEU A 220 24.50 6.20 21.99
N TYR A 221 24.91 5.13 21.33
CA TYR A 221 25.84 5.19 20.20
C TYR A 221 25.38 4.27 19.07
N GLY A 222 25.37 4.77 17.86
CA GLY A 222 25.02 4.03 16.65
C GLY A 222 24.07 4.80 15.76
N LEU A 223 23.67 4.19 14.64
CA LEU A 223 22.63 4.72 13.76
C LEU A 223 21.25 4.35 14.30
N GLY A 224 20.32 5.30 14.24
CA GLY A 224 19.01 5.19 14.85
C GLY A 224 17.95 4.50 13.98
N ILE A 225 16.77 5.11 13.98
CA ILE A 225 15.55 4.56 13.39
C ILE A 225 15.52 4.86 11.90
N GLU A 226 15.42 3.82 11.06
CA GLU A 226 15.27 3.96 9.61
C GLU A 226 13.81 3.93 9.20
N MET A 227 13.03 3.03 9.78
CA MET A 227 11.63 2.83 9.43
C MET A 227 10.76 2.79 10.68
N ALA A 228 9.61 3.44 10.61
CA ALA A 228 8.62 3.41 11.68
C ALA A 228 7.24 3.16 11.11
N LYS A 229 6.47 2.28 11.74
CA LYS A 229 5.12 1.97 11.32
C LYS A 229 4.25 1.59 12.51
N LEU A 230 3.05 2.14 12.56
CA LEU A 230 2.01 1.70 13.49
C LEU A 230 1.31 0.44 12.98
N SER A 231 0.95 -0.44 13.88
CA SER A 231 0.05 -1.56 13.58
C SER A 231 -1.31 -1.04 13.10
N ASN A 232 -2.06 -1.86 12.37
CA ASN A 232 -3.36 -1.44 11.82
C ASN A 232 -4.38 -1.05 12.89
N ASN A 233 -4.26 -1.59 14.10
CA ASN A 233 -5.07 -1.21 15.27
C ASN A 233 -4.46 -0.05 16.09
N SER A 234 -3.26 0.46 15.71
CA SER A 234 -2.47 1.47 16.40
C SER A 234 -2.08 1.16 17.86
N HIS A 235 -2.20 -0.11 18.28
CA HIS A 235 -1.80 -0.52 19.63
C HIS A 235 -0.28 -0.71 19.77
N THR A 236 0.40 -0.99 18.65
CA THR A 236 1.83 -1.29 18.63
C THR A 236 2.54 -0.41 17.61
N LEU A 237 3.62 0.22 18.05
CA LEU A 237 4.58 0.91 17.18
C LEU A 237 5.73 -0.05 16.89
N SER A 238 6.05 -0.24 15.63
CA SER A 238 7.22 -0.98 15.17
C SER A 238 8.27 -0.01 14.65
N LEU A 239 9.47 -0.13 15.18
CA LEU A 239 10.64 0.69 14.81
C LEU A 239 11.74 -0.23 14.29
N GLY A 240 12.15 -0.02 13.05
CA GLY A 240 13.27 -0.70 12.42
C GLY A 240 14.54 0.14 12.54
N PHE A 241 15.56 -0.45 13.13
CA PHE A 241 16.83 0.20 13.40
C PHE A 241 17.90 -0.19 12.39
N ASN A 242 18.94 0.61 12.33
CA ASN A 242 20.12 0.38 11.49
C ASN A 242 21.06 -0.70 12.04
N ASP A 243 20.82 -1.19 13.26
CA ASP A 243 21.55 -2.30 13.89
C ASP A 243 20.98 -3.70 13.51
N GLY A 244 19.92 -3.71 12.68
CA GLY A 244 19.22 -4.94 12.29
C GLY A 244 18.21 -5.43 13.33
N THR A 245 17.83 -4.60 14.28
CA THR A 245 16.78 -4.91 15.24
C THR A 245 15.45 -4.27 14.86
N LEU A 246 14.38 -4.99 15.12
CA LEU A 246 13.00 -4.47 15.09
C LEU A 246 12.51 -4.39 16.53
N ARG A 247 12.18 -3.20 17.00
CA ARG A 247 11.66 -3.01 18.35
C ARG A 247 10.19 -2.66 18.32
N LEU A 248 9.42 -3.31 19.18
CA LEU A 248 7.99 -3.12 19.31
C LEU A 248 7.69 -2.36 20.61
N TYR A 249 6.87 -1.31 20.50
CA TYR A 249 6.45 -0.48 21.61
C TYR A 249 4.94 -0.50 21.78
N ASN A 250 4.48 -0.55 23.03
CA ASN A 250 3.05 -0.50 23.34
C ASN A 250 2.56 0.95 23.36
N CYS A 251 1.66 1.30 22.43
CA CYS A 251 1.06 2.64 22.32
C CYS A 251 -0.16 2.85 23.25
N MET A 252 -0.69 1.79 23.85
CA MET A 252 -1.84 1.90 24.76
C MET A 252 -1.49 2.46 26.14
N SER A 253 -0.22 2.47 26.48
CA SER A 253 0.27 3.04 27.73
C SER A 253 0.89 4.40 27.47
N ASN A 254 0.62 5.40 28.29
CA ASN A 254 1.21 6.74 28.19
C ASN A 254 2.76 6.74 28.24
N SER A 255 3.39 5.64 28.67
CA SER A 255 4.84 5.51 28.73
C SER A 255 5.48 4.91 27.48
N PHE A 256 4.69 4.45 26.50
CA PHE A 256 5.18 3.80 25.27
C PHE A 256 6.29 2.79 25.57
N LYS A 257 6.01 1.85 26.48
CA LYS A 257 7.03 0.86 26.90
C LYS A 257 7.40 -0.08 25.78
N GLU A 258 8.67 -0.40 25.70
CA GLU A 258 9.18 -1.46 24.83
C GLU A 258 8.58 -2.82 25.23
N ILE A 259 8.04 -3.54 24.24
CA ILE A 259 7.49 -4.89 24.40
C ILE A 259 8.61 -5.89 24.23
N ILE A 260 9.35 -5.78 23.12
CA ILE A 260 10.40 -6.72 22.73
C ILE A 260 11.34 -6.12 21.68
N GLU A 261 12.57 -6.65 21.65
CA GLU A 261 13.53 -6.49 20.58
C GLU A 261 13.62 -7.79 19.75
N LEU A 262 13.35 -7.71 18.45
CA LEU A 262 13.41 -8.82 17.49
C LEU A 262 14.67 -8.64 16.63
N ASN A 263 15.60 -9.57 16.73
CA ASN A 263 16.91 -9.46 16.07
C ASN A 263 16.94 -10.24 14.76
N HIS A 264 17.40 -9.58 13.67
CA HIS A 264 17.56 -10.17 12.33
C HIS A 264 18.98 -10.71 12.09
N ASN A 265 19.92 -10.49 12.99
CA ASN A 265 21.30 -10.99 12.89
C ASN A 265 21.38 -12.47 13.24
N ILE A 266 20.54 -13.29 12.58
CA ILE A 266 20.44 -14.72 12.76
C ILE A 266 21.34 -15.41 11.74
N ASN A 267 22.35 -16.17 12.19
CA ASN A 267 23.25 -16.89 11.30
C ASN A 267 22.80 -18.32 11.04
N VAL A 268 22.25 -18.98 12.05
CA VAL A 268 21.82 -20.38 11.99
C VAL A 268 20.45 -20.52 12.65
N ILE A 269 19.54 -21.20 11.99
CA ILE A 269 18.23 -21.54 12.50
C ILE A 269 18.22 -23.00 12.88
N THR A 270 17.82 -23.30 14.11
CA THR A 270 17.73 -24.66 14.66
C THR A 270 16.27 -25.09 14.78
N ASN A 271 16.05 -26.39 14.89
CA ASN A 271 14.71 -26.99 14.98
C ASN A 271 13.94 -26.60 16.27
N GLU A 272 14.64 -26.04 17.27
CA GLU A 272 14.04 -25.64 18.55
C GLU A 272 13.08 -24.45 18.43
N ASN A 273 13.20 -23.67 17.33
CA ASN A 273 12.47 -22.41 17.17
C ASN A 273 11.10 -22.54 16.50
N LEU A 274 10.70 -23.73 16.04
CA LEU A 274 9.45 -23.96 15.26
C LEU A 274 9.28 -22.99 14.07
N VAL A 275 10.40 -22.55 13.49
CA VAL A 275 10.43 -21.61 12.36
C VAL A 275 10.37 -22.39 11.06
N THR A 276 9.49 -22.01 10.15
CA THR A 276 9.47 -22.57 8.79
C THR A 276 10.40 -21.78 7.88
N VAL A 277 11.24 -22.45 7.10
CA VAL A 277 12.13 -21.80 6.12
C VAL A 277 11.79 -22.29 4.72
N PHE A 278 11.30 -21.38 3.88
CA PHE A 278 11.05 -21.63 2.46
C PHE A 278 12.18 -21.03 1.63
N LYS A 279 12.80 -21.84 0.80
CA LYS A 279 13.88 -21.43 -0.10
C LYS A 279 13.46 -21.59 -1.55
N GLU A 280 13.64 -20.54 -2.35
CA GLU A 280 13.48 -20.61 -3.80
C GLU A 280 14.64 -21.36 -4.42
N GLU A 281 14.36 -22.40 -5.23
CA GLU A 281 15.35 -23.20 -5.96
C GLU A 281 15.01 -23.31 -7.43
N GLU A 282 16.04 -23.20 -8.28
CA GLU A 282 15.92 -23.47 -9.71
C GLU A 282 16.07 -24.96 -9.98
N ILE A 283 15.09 -25.51 -10.68
CA ILE A 283 15.13 -26.90 -11.15
C ILE A 283 15.30 -26.88 -12.66
N SER A 284 16.38 -27.48 -13.14
CA SER A 284 16.59 -27.67 -14.56
C SER A 284 16.17 -29.06 -14.98
N HIS A 285 15.11 -29.19 -15.77
CA HIS A 285 14.82 -30.44 -16.46
C HIS A 285 15.46 -30.46 -17.86
N SER A 286 16.37 -31.34 -18.10
CA SER A 286 16.92 -31.64 -19.41
C SER A 286 16.09 -32.74 -20.06
N SER A 287 15.08 -32.39 -20.85
CA SER A 287 14.43 -33.31 -21.76
C SER A 287 14.78 -32.92 -23.19
N GLY A 288 15.73 -33.63 -23.78
CA GLY A 288 16.20 -33.34 -25.14
C GLY A 288 17.00 -32.03 -25.24
N ASN A 289 16.95 -31.36 -26.40
CA ASN A 289 17.73 -30.16 -26.71
C ASN A 289 17.18 -28.84 -26.10
N LYS A 290 16.14 -28.89 -25.25
CA LYS A 290 15.59 -27.71 -24.56
C LYS A 290 15.78 -27.83 -23.06
N LYS A 291 16.54 -26.93 -22.46
CA LYS A 291 16.59 -26.70 -21.02
C LYS A 291 15.42 -25.83 -20.62
N ASN A 292 14.43 -26.39 -19.95
CA ASN A 292 13.39 -25.62 -19.29
C ASN A 292 13.76 -25.48 -17.82
N ASN A 293 14.09 -24.27 -17.38
CA ASN A 293 14.31 -23.95 -15.98
C ASN A 293 12.99 -23.47 -15.37
N PHE A 294 12.54 -24.10 -14.31
CA PHE A 294 11.46 -23.57 -13.48
C PHE A 294 11.91 -23.50 -12.02
N THR A 295 11.28 -22.66 -11.28
CA THR A 295 11.59 -22.45 -9.86
C THR A 295 10.44 -22.94 -9.00
N LYS A 296 10.81 -23.50 -7.86
CA LYS A 296 9.85 -23.86 -6.81
C LYS A 296 10.38 -23.44 -5.44
N TYR A 297 9.48 -23.38 -4.47
CA TYR A 297 9.89 -23.33 -3.07
C TYR A 297 10.09 -24.73 -2.51
N VAL A 298 11.12 -24.84 -1.69
CA VAL A 298 11.43 -26.06 -0.92
C VAL A 298 11.49 -25.66 0.54
N GLU A 299 10.81 -26.40 1.39
CA GLU A 299 10.95 -26.28 2.82
C GLU A 299 12.31 -26.87 3.24
N CYS A 300 13.09 -26.10 3.96
CA CYS A 300 14.46 -26.48 4.32
C CYS A 300 14.50 -27.28 5.61
N SER A 301 15.35 -28.33 5.61
CA SER A 301 15.67 -29.08 6.84
C SER A 301 16.61 -28.29 7.74
N PHE A 302 16.56 -28.58 9.04
CA PHE A 302 17.40 -27.93 10.05
C PHE A 302 18.65 -28.77 10.38
N PRO A 303 19.76 -28.11 10.81
CA PRO A 303 19.97 -26.67 10.96
C PRO A 303 20.14 -25.98 9.61
N TYR A 304 19.49 -24.81 9.44
CA TYR A 304 19.59 -24.00 8.23
C TYR A 304 20.50 -22.78 8.45
N LYS A 305 21.48 -22.59 7.56
CA LYS A 305 22.42 -21.46 7.62
C LYS A 305 22.01 -20.39 6.62
N LEU A 306 21.72 -19.19 7.11
CA LEU A 306 21.47 -18.05 6.27
C LEU A 306 22.77 -17.58 5.60
N ASN A 307 22.74 -17.44 4.26
CA ASN A 307 23.90 -16.97 3.50
C ASN A 307 23.98 -15.45 3.56
N THR A 308 24.93 -14.91 4.31
CA THR A 308 25.31 -13.51 4.24
C THR A 308 26.09 -13.25 2.96
N ASN A 309 25.72 -12.22 2.19
CA ASN A 309 26.47 -11.83 1.00
C ASN A 309 27.94 -11.55 1.36
N ASN A 310 28.87 -12.21 0.66
CA ASN A 310 30.31 -12.13 0.93
C ASN A 310 30.90 -10.70 0.86
N LYS A 311 30.22 -9.75 0.20
CA LYS A 311 30.63 -8.34 0.11
C LYS A 311 30.38 -7.54 1.41
N LEU A 312 29.48 -8.00 2.27
CA LEU A 312 29.14 -7.35 3.55
C LEU A 312 29.80 -8.03 4.77
N LYS A 313 30.64 -9.05 4.56
CA LYS A 313 31.36 -9.72 5.66
C LYS A 313 32.26 -8.81 6.48
N SER A 314 32.71 -7.68 5.92
CA SER A 314 33.48 -6.64 6.65
C SER A 314 32.61 -5.71 7.50
N LEU A 315 31.28 -5.75 7.34
CA LEU A 315 30.29 -4.92 8.00
C LEU A 315 29.24 -5.77 8.72
N GLN A 316 29.67 -6.86 9.38
CA GLN A 316 28.76 -7.71 10.15
C GLN A 316 27.98 -6.85 11.18
N GLY A 317 26.65 -6.85 11.05
CA GLY A 317 25.75 -6.16 11.97
C GLY A 317 25.37 -4.72 11.58
N ILE A 318 25.76 -4.23 10.39
CA ILE A 318 25.34 -2.92 9.90
C ILE A 318 24.41 -3.13 8.70
N GLY A 319 23.14 -2.95 8.92
CA GLY A 319 22.10 -2.98 7.88
C GLY A 319 20.78 -2.53 8.49
N ALA A 320 20.03 -1.71 7.75
CA ALA A 320 18.76 -1.19 8.20
C ALA A 320 17.63 -2.22 8.01
N ILE A 321 16.61 -2.12 8.85
CA ILE A 321 15.30 -2.69 8.54
C ILE A 321 14.59 -1.69 7.62
N SER A 322 14.64 -1.96 6.30
CA SER A 322 14.19 -1.00 5.28
C SER A 322 12.71 -1.13 4.91
N ILE A 323 12.09 -2.25 5.17
CA ILE A 323 10.65 -2.46 4.94
C ILE A 323 10.03 -3.12 6.18
N ILE A 324 8.93 -2.56 6.64
CA ILE A 324 8.07 -3.12 7.70
C ILE A 324 6.64 -3.10 7.18
N GLU A 325 5.98 -4.25 7.14
CA GLU A 325 4.59 -4.37 6.68
C GLU A 325 3.79 -5.20 7.68
N TRP A 326 2.70 -4.63 8.19
CA TRP A 326 1.76 -5.29 9.09
C TRP A 326 0.70 -6.04 8.30
N SER A 327 0.34 -7.24 8.75
CA SER A 327 -0.86 -7.95 8.25
C SER A 327 -2.14 -7.21 8.67
N LEU A 328 -3.23 -7.45 7.95
CA LEU A 328 -4.52 -6.78 8.21
C LEU A 328 -4.97 -6.89 9.67
N ASP A 329 -4.87 -8.08 10.25
CA ASP A 329 -5.26 -8.39 11.63
C ASP A 329 -4.21 -8.02 12.68
N SER A 330 -3.09 -7.43 12.26
CA SER A 330 -1.94 -7.07 13.09
C SER A 330 -1.29 -8.26 13.82
N LYS A 331 -1.53 -9.50 13.36
CA LYS A 331 -0.92 -10.71 13.96
C LYS A 331 0.46 -11.00 13.41
N PHE A 332 0.78 -10.51 12.21
CA PHE A 332 2.06 -10.76 11.56
C PHE A 332 2.72 -9.46 11.13
N ILE A 333 4.04 -9.46 11.22
CA ILE A 333 4.89 -8.39 10.72
C ILE A 333 5.86 -9.00 9.71
N ALA A 334 5.82 -8.52 8.47
CA ALA A 334 6.82 -8.87 7.47
C ALA A 334 7.89 -7.78 7.42
N THR A 335 9.16 -8.18 7.49
CA THR A 335 10.31 -7.26 7.50
C THR A 335 11.36 -7.68 6.49
N LYS A 336 12.07 -6.67 5.96
CA LYS A 336 13.25 -6.84 5.14
C LYS A 336 14.44 -6.22 5.83
N TYR A 337 15.52 -6.98 5.94
CA TYR A 337 16.80 -6.56 6.49
C TYR A 337 17.85 -6.38 5.37
N ASP A 338 18.46 -5.21 5.28
CA ASP A 338 19.34 -4.88 4.14
C ASP A 338 20.66 -5.66 4.11
N ALA A 339 21.12 -6.18 5.25
CA ALA A 339 22.27 -7.10 5.27
C ALA A 339 21.93 -8.47 4.70
N LEU A 340 20.65 -8.86 4.68
CA LEU A 340 20.12 -10.10 4.09
C LEU A 340 19.01 -9.74 3.07
N PRO A 341 19.33 -9.06 1.97
CA PRO A 341 18.34 -8.43 1.09
C PRO A 341 17.43 -9.41 0.36
N ASN A 342 17.79 -10.68 0.33
CA ASN A 342 17.03 -11.75 -0.31
C ASN A 342 16.03 -12.42 0.64
N ASN A 343 15.99 -12.02 1.92
CA ASN A 343 15.20 -12.71 2.91
C ASN A 343 14.04 -11.82 3.38
N VAL A 344 12.84 -12.41 3.47
CA VAL A 344 11.69 -11.86 4.20
C VAL A 344 11.60 -12.59 5.53
N PHE A 345 11.53 -11.83 6.61
CA PHE A 345 11.28 -12.33 7.95
C PHE A 345 9.83 -12.07 8.33
N ILE A 346 9.10 -13.07 8.73
CA ILE A 346 7.72 -12.97 9.17
C ILE A 346 7.65 -13.30 10.65
N TRP A 347 7.28 -12.32 11.44
CA TRP A 347 7.19 -12.39 12.89
C TRP A 347 5.75 -12.51 13.33
N GLU A 348 5.46 -13.38 14.27
CA GLU A 348 4.15 -13.48 14.89
C GLU A 348 4.09 -12.63 16.15
N THR A 349 3.10 -11.75 16.24
CA THR A 349 2.97 -10.79 17.35
C THR A 349 2.41 -11.39 18.64
N SER A 350 1.67 -12.50 18.54
CA SER A 350 1.11 -13.19 19.70
C SER A 350 2.19 -13.92 20.52
N THR A 351 3.11 -14.55 19.82
CA THR A 351 4.23 -15.32 20.43
C THR A 351 5.49 -14.48 20.57
N LEU A 352 5.55 -13.34 19.87
CA LEU A 352 6.72 -12.48 19.76
C LEU A 352 7.96 -13.23 19.22
N LYS A 353 7.73 -14.19 18.32
CA LYS A 353 8.78 -15.03 17.74
C LYS A 353 8.77 -14.96 16.23
N LEU A 354 9.89 -15.36 15.65
CA LEU A 354 10.02 -15.57 14.22
C LEU A 354 9.15 -16.78 13.82
N HIS A 355 8.25 -16.56 12.87
CA HIS A 355 7.34 -17.58 12.35
C HIS A 355 7.89 -18.22 11.07
N THR A 356 8.24 -17.40 10.09
CA THR A 356 8.67 -17.89 8.77
C THR A 356 9.80 -17.04 8.21
N ILE A 357 10.73 -17.70 7.51
CA ILE A 357 11.70 -17.01 6.65
C ILE A 357 11.48 -17.46 5.21
N ILE A 358 11.39 -16.50 4.30
CA ILE A 358 11.31 -16.73 2.86
C ILE A 358 12.63 -16.28 2.25
N VAL A 359 13.37 -17.23 1.66
CA VAL A 359 14.66 -16.97 1.02
C VAL A 359 14.48 -16.96 -0.50
N GLN A 360 14.70 -15.80 -1.10
CA GLN A 360 14.60 -15.58 -2.54
C GLN A 360 15.95 -15.70 -3.24
N LEU A 361 15.94 -15.98 -4.53
CA LEU A 361 17.15 -15.93 -5.35
C LEU A 361 17.62 -14.50 -5.59
N ASN A 362 16.68 -13.56 -5.73
CA ASN A 362 16.95 -12.15 -5.99
C ASN A 362 16.60 -11.25 -4.80
N PRO A 363 17.22 -10.06 -4.68
CA PRO A 363 16.89 -9.10 -3.63
C PRO A 363 15.44 -8.63 -3.70
N ILE A 364 14.80 -8.55 -2.54
CA ILE A 364 13.42 -8.06 -2.40
C ILE A 364 13.38 -6.56 -2.71
N LYS A 365 12.45 -6.16 -3.59
CA LYS A 365 12.21 -4.77 -3.95
C LYS A 365 11.03 -4.18 -3.22
N ASN A 366 9.93 -4.89 -3.19
CA ASN A 366 8.73 -4.46 -2.50
C ASN A 366 7.95 -5.67 -1.96
N MET A 367 7.21 -5.45 -0.90
CA MET A 367 6.26 -6.42 -0.36
C MET A 367 5.07 -5.70 0.24
N LYS A 368 3.87 -6.26 0.10
CA LYS A 368 2.62 -5.67 0.58
C LYS A 368 1.63 -6.75 1.00
N TRP A 369 1.06 -6.60 2.19
CA TRP A 369 -0.07 -7.40 2.63
C TRP A 369 -1.35 -6.97 1.92
N SER A 370 -2.22 -7.94 1.66
CA SER A 370 -3.58 -7.64 1.19
C SER A 370 -4.36 -6.88 2.26
N PRO A 371 -5.21 -5.91 1.87
CA PRO A 371 -6.05 -5.18 2.81
C PRO A 371 -7.29 -5.96 3.28
N LYS A 372 -7.51 -7.19 2.80
CA LYS A 372 -8.68 -8.02 3.16
C LYS A 372 -8.33 -9.40 3.70
N GLU A 373 -7.22 -9.95 3.28
CA GLU A 373 -6.79 -11.30 3.61
C GLU A 373 -5.34 -11.31 4.07
N ASN A 374 -4.94 -12.34 4.81
CA ASN A 374 -3.55 -12.48 5.23
C ASN A 374 -2.68 -13.07 4.09
N ILE A 375 -2.65 -12.37 2.97
CA ILE A 375 -1.84 -12.70 1.79
C ILE A 375 -0.76 -11.64 1.63
N LEU A 376 0.51 -12.05 1.62
CA LEU A 376 1.64 -11.17 1.36
C LEU A 376 2.11 -11.37 -0.08
N LEU A 377 2.14 -10.30 -0.87
CA LEU A 377 2.77 -10.28 -2.18
C LEU A 377 4.20 -9.75 -2.06
N ILE A 378 5.13 -10.36 -2.80
CA ILE A 378 6.54 -10.01 -2.81
C ILE A 378 7.01 -9.93 -4.27
N VAL A 379 7.84 -8.93 -4.59
CA VAL A 379 8.49 -8.75 -5.89
C VAL A 379 9.99 -8.54 -5.73
N THR A 380 10.76 -9.07 -6.68
CA THR A 380 12.24 -9.11 -6.61
C THR A 380 12.93 -8.62 -7.88
N ASP A 381 12.29 -7.75 -8.65
CA ASP A 381 12.81 -7.20 -9.91
C ASP A 381 13.07 -8.29 -10.98
N ASN A 382 12.18 -9.26 -11.06
CA ASN A 382 12.17 -10.32 -12.06
C ASN A 382 10.75 -10.49 -12.66
N SER A 383 10.58 -11.48 -13.53
CA SER A 383 9.27 -11.79 -14.16
C SER A 383 8.36 -12.65 -13.29
N LYS A 384 8.53 -12.64 -11.98
CA LYS A 384 7.76 -13.47 -11.06
C LYS A 384 7.10 -12.63 -9.98
N LEU A 385 5.95 -13.09 -9.54
CA LEU A 385 5.27 -12.64 -8.34
C LEU A 385 5.29 -13.77 -7.33
N TYR A 386 5.67 -13.45 -6.11
CA TYR A 386 5.69 -14.41 -5.02
C TYR A 386 4.56 -14.09 -4.05
N THR A 387 3.87 -15.13 -3.61
CA THR A 387 2.72 -15.00 -2.71
C THR A 387 2.92 -15.89 -1.50
N PHE A 388 2.89 -15.30 -0.32
CA PHE A 388 2.87 -16.04 0.94
C PHE A 388 1.45 -16.04 1.51
N THR A 389 0.97 -17.19 1.88
CA THR A 389 -0.18 -17.45 2.74
C THR A 389 0.30 -18.07 4.05
N MET A 390 -0.56 -18.19 5.06
CA MET A 390 -0.12 -18.68 6.38
C MET A 390 0.60 -20.04 6.31
N ASP A 391 0.24 -20.88 5.35
CA ASP A 391 0.73 -22.26 5.27
C ASP A 391 1.78 -22.48 4.17
N ASN A 392 1.77 -21.66 3.10
CA ASN A 392 2.56 -21.93 1.91
C ASN A 392 3.05 -20.68 1.19
N VAL A 393 4.09 -20.88 0.37
CA VAL A 393 4.62 -19.86 -0.54
C VAL A 393 4.45 -20.35 -1.98
N TYR A 394 3.91 -19.49 -2.84
CA TYR A 394 3.67 -19.80 -4.25
C TYR A 394 4.45 -18.86 -5.15
N ILE A 395 4.85 -19.39 -6.32
CA ILE A 395 5.50 -18.62 -7.38
C ILE A 395 4.54 -18.52 -8.56
N ILE A 396 4.35 -17.33 -9.06
CA ILE A 396 3.51 -17.05 -10.21
C ILE A 396 4.37 -16.39 -11.28
N GLU A 397 4.47 -17.00 -12.45
CA GLU A 397 5.17 -16.42 -13.58
C GLU A 397 4.30 -15.37 -14.24
N LEU A 398 4.86 -14.17 -14.40
CA LEU A 398 4.20 -13.05 -15.05
C LEU A 398 4.48 -13.14 -16.55
N VAL A 399 3.43 -13.33 -17.35
CA VAL A 399 3.55 -13.42 -18.79
C VAL A 399 3.92 -12.05 -19.35
N SER A 400 5.05 -11.97 -20.02
CA SER A 400 5.51 -10.76 -20.74
C SER A 400 5.60 -11.04 -22.23
N ASP A 401 5.45 -9.98 -23.03
CA ASP A 401 5.74 -10.05 -24.45
C ASP A 401 7.23 -10.44 -24.65
N MET A 402 7.52 -11.36 -25.57
CA MET A 402 8.89 -11.85 -25.82
C MET A 402 9.88 -10.73 -26.12
N ASN A 403 9.41 -9.57 -26.61
CA ASN A 403 10.24 -8.43 -26.99
C ASN A 403 10.50 -7.43 -25.83
N ASN A 404 9.79 -7.55 -24.71
CA ASN A 404 9.92 -6.66 -23.55
C ASN A 404 9.76 -7.47 -22.26
N PRO A 405 10.85 -8.00 -21.70
CA PRO A 405 10.79 -8.74 -20.46
C PRO A 405 10.23 -7.86 -19.35
N PHE A 406 9.26 -8.37 -18.59
CA PHE A 406 8.68 -7.70 -17.45
C PHE A 406 9.55 -7.88 -16.22
N SER A 407 9.79 -6.81 -15.46
CA SER A 407 10.62 -6.82 -14.26
C SER A 407 9.83 -6.22 -13.10
N ALA A 408 9.13 -7.08 -12.35
CA ALA A 408 8.25 -6.69 -11.26
C ALA A 408 9.02 -5.98 -10.14
N SER A 409 8.85 -4.67 -10.01
CA SER A 409 9.56 -3.86 -9.02
C SER A 409 8.66 -3.15 -8.02
N ASN A 410 7.38 -2.96 -8.33
CA ASN A 410 6.43 -2.28 -7.47
C ASN A 410 5.10 -3.03 -7.38
N LEU A 411 4.43 -2.87 -6.22
CA LEU A 411 3.16 -3.50 -5.89
C LEU A 411 2.19 -2.46 -5.32
N GLN A 412 0.94 -2.54 -5.74
CA GLN A 412 -0.14 -1.76 -5.16
C GLN A 412 -1.42 -2.60 -5.10
N TRP A 413 -2.04 -2.71 -3.94
CA TRP A 413 -3.35 -3.30 -3.77
C TRP A 413 -4.45 -2.26 -3.98
N ALA A 414 -5.56 -2.69 -4.53
CA ALA A 414 -6.83 -1.96 -4.41
C ALA A 414 -7.34 -2.09 -2.96
N SER A 415 -8.05 -1.09 -2.46
CA SER A 415 -8.50 -1.05 -1.05
C SER A 415 -9.51 -2.15 -0.71
N ASP A 416 -10.20 -2.70 -1.70
CA ASP A 416 -11.12 -3.83 -1.54
C ASP A 416 -10.43 -5.21 -1.53
N GLY A 417 -9.12 -5.26 -1.83
CA GLY A 417 -8.34 -6.49 -1.89
C GLY A 417 -8.67 -7.42 -3.05
N LYS A 418 -9.59 -7.04 -3.96
CA LYS A 418 -10.00 -7.87 -5.09
C LYS A 418 -9.05 -7.79 -6.28
N SER A 419 -8.27 -6.74 -6.35
CA SER A 419 -7.30 -6.53 -7.42
C SER A 419 -6.00 -5.91 -6.89
N PHE A 420 -4.93 -6.10 -7.64
CA PHE A 420 -3.64 -5.48 -7.36
C PHE A 420 -2.89 -5.17 -8.66
N ILE A 421 -1.98 -4.23 -8.60
CA ILE A 421 -1.08 -3.88 -9.70
C ILE A 421 0.31 -4.38 -9.38
N VAL A 422 0.92 -5.07 -10.36
CA VAL A 422 2.35 -5.33 -10.40
C VAL A 422 2.93 -4.49 -11.52
N SER A 423 3.96 -3.74 -11.26
CA SER A 423 4.50 -2.82 -12.26
C SER A 423 6.02 -2.79 -12.31
N ASP A 424 6.54 -2.49 -13.50
CA ASP A 424 7.90 -2.06 -13.77
C ASP A 424 7.91 -0.56 -14.10
N LYS A 425 9.01 -0.02 -14.68
CA LYS A 425 9.13 1.38 -15.06
C LYS A 425 8.27 1.80 -16.26
N LYS A 426 7.82 0.86 -17.11
CA LYS A 426 7.18 1.15 -18.41
C LYS A 426 5.87 0.43 -18.64
N GLN A 427 5.64 -0.67 -17.93
CA GLN A 427 4.48 -1.53 -18.13
C GLN A 427 3.96 -2.05 -16.79
N MET A 428 2.70 -2.42 -16.77
CA MET A 428 2.01 -2.91 -15.59
C MET A 428 1.07 -4.04 -15.94
N LEU A 429 0.82 -4.90 -14.97
CA LEU A 429 -0.15 -5.99 -15.01
C LEU A 429 -1.14 -5.79 -13.87
N ILE A 430 -2.40 -6.06 -14.11
CA ILE A 430 -3.43 -6.09 -13.10
C ILE A 430 -3.70 -7.55 -12.76
N GLY A 431 -3.58 -7.90 -11.50
CA GLY A 431 -3.84 -9.24 -11.00
C GLY A 431 -5.10 -9.27 -10.14
N HIS A 432 -5.83 -10.39 -10.24
CA HIS A 432 -6.97 -10.69 -9.38
C HIS A 432 -6.62 -11.94 -8.57
N PRO A 433 -6.58 -11.87 -7.22
CA PRO A 433 -6.44 -13.07 -6.42
C PRO A 433 -7.68 -13.93 -6.62
N THR A 434 -7.54 -15.03 -7.31
CA THR A 434 -8.52 -16.12 -7.20
C THR A 434 -8.28 -16.75 -5.83
N ILE A 435 -9.32 -16.89 -5.02
CA ILE A 435 -9.28 -17.74 -3.82
C ILE A 435 -8.68 -19.06 -4.32
N LEU A 436 -7.55 -19.44 -3.77
CA LEU A 436 -6.98 -20.76 -4.01
C LEU A 436 -7.95 -21.74 -3.32
N GLU A 437 -8.99 -22.14 -4.03
CA GLU A 437 -9.72 -23.35 -3.67
C GLU A 437 -8.65 -24.41 -3.52
N GLN A 438 -8.60 -24.96 -2.33
CA GLN A 438 -7.63 -25.98 -1.91
C GLN A 438 -7.47 -26.98 -3.04
N ASN A 439 -6.33 -27.03 -3.68
CA ASN A 439 -5.94 -28.16 -4.46
C ASN A 439 -5.80 -29.32 -3.47
N LEU A 440 -6.88 -30.05 -3.30
CA LEU A 440 -6.84 -31.40 -2.74
C LEU A 440 -5.71 -32.13 -3.49
N PRO A 441 -4.85 -32.87 -2.80
CA PRO A 441 -3.78 -33.61 -3.45
C PRO A 441 -4.43 -34.49 -4.53
N PHE A 442 -3.95 -34.33 -5.76
CA PHE A 442 -4.37 -35.13 -6.91
C PHE A 442 -4.27 -36.61 -6.53
N ASN A 443 -5.41 -37.24 -6.36
CA ASN A 443 -5.50 -38.68 -6.10
C ASN A 443 -5.52 -39.38 -7.48
N PRO A 444 -4.42 -40.05 -7.88
CA PRO A 444 -4.33 -40.68 -9.20
C PRO A 444 -5.30 -41.85 -9.38
N ASN A 445 -6.09 -42.19 -8.37
CA ASN A 445 -7.03 -43.34 -8.41
C ASN A 445 -8.48 -42.93 -8.77
N GLU A 446 -8.78 -41.63 -9.04
CA GLU A 446 -10.13 -41.19 -9.42
C GLU A 446 -10.37 -41.08 -10.93
N ILE A 447 -9.43 -41.48 -11.79
CA ILE A 447 -9.60 -41.42 -13.26
C ILE A 447 -10.39 -42.60 -13.84
N ASN A 448 -10.80 -43.59 -13.04
CA ASN A 448 -11.45 -44.80 -13.56
C ASN A 448 -12.92 -44.99 -13.21
N SER A 449 -13.70 -43.94 -12.88
CA SER A 449 -15.12 -44.10 -12.52
C SER A 449 -16.13 -43.21 -13.26
N GLU A 450 -15.75 -42.46 -14.29
CA GLU A 450 -16.70 -41.64 -15.06
C GLU A 450 -16.79 -41.97 -16.56
N GLU A 451 -16.49 -43.19 -16.97
CA GLU A 451 -16.77 -43.67 -18.33
C GLU A 451 -17.86 -44.76 -18.40
N GLU A 452 -18.88 -44.72 -17.57
CA GLU A 452 -20.11 -45.52 -17.79
C GLU A 452 -21.30 -44.77 -17.19
N GLU A 453 -22.06 -44.06 -18.03
CA GLU A 453 -23.51 -43.82 -17.97
C GLU A 453 -23.93 -42.66 -18.89
N PHE A 454 -23.80 -42.86 -20.21
CA PHE A 454 -24.65 -42.15 -21.16
C PHE A 454 -25.82 -43.07 -21.53
N GLU A 455 -26.82 -43.18 -20.65
CA GLU A 455 -28.13 -43.72 -21.02
C GLU A 455 -28.97 -42.60 -21.64
N GLN A 456 -29.47 -42.94 -22.82
CA GLN A 456 -30.33 -42.16 -23.70
C GLN A 456 -31.63 -41.74 -22.98
N LYS A 457 -31.91 -40.46 -22.86
CA LYS A 457 -33.25 -39.95 -22.59
C LYS A 457 -34.04 -39.84 -23.90
N PRO A 458 -35.33 -40.28 -23.93
CA PRO A 458 -36.16 -40.15 -25.11
C PRO A 458 -36.56 -38.68 -25.38
N PRO A 459 -36.96 -38.35 -26.64
CA PRO A 459 -37.23 -36.97 -27.01
C PRO A 459 -38.53 -36.45 -26.40
N VAL A 460 -38.46 -35.24 -25.83
CA VAL A 460 -39.61 -34.51 -25.27
C VAL A 460 -40.38 -33.86 -26.44
N GLU A 461 -41.66 -34.16 -26.51
CA GLU A 461 -42.60 -33.53 -27.46
C GLU A 461 -42.81 -32.04 -27.15
N PRO A 462 -43.06 -31.18 -28.15
CA PRO A 462 -43.26 -29.76 -27.96
C PRO A 462 -44.67 -29.45 -27.42
N GLU A 463 -44.75 -28.76 -26.30
CA GLU A 463 -45.98 -28.21 -25.74
C GLU A 463 -46.60 -27.13 -26.66
N ARG A 464 -47.90 -27.28 -26.89
CA ARG A 464 -48.73 -26.40 -27.72
C ARG A 464 -49.05 -25.09 -27.00
N TYR A 465 -48.76 -23.98 -27.63
CA TYR A 465 -49.23 -22.64 -27.27
C TYR A 465 -50.75 -22.53 -27.45
N TYR A 466 -51.44 -22.09 -26.39
CA TYR A 466 -52.79 -21.53 -26.49
C TYR A 466 -52.74 -20.03 -26.21
N PRO A 467 -53.37 -19.19 -27.06
CA PRO A 467 -53.43 -17.74 -26.83
C PRO A 467 -54.60 -17.43 -25.88
N ILE A 468 -54.34 -16.63 -24.86
CA ILE A 468 -55.39 -16.05 -24.00
C ILE A 468 -55.80 -14.69 -24.55
N ASN A 469 -57.06 -14.63 -24.95
CA ASN A 469 -57.75 -13.44 -25.43
C ASN A 469 -58.02 -12.41 -24.33
N ASN A 470 -57.99 -11.16 -24.76
CA ASN A 470 -58.50 -9.97 -24.11
C ASN A 470 -59.90 -10.14 -23.50
N ILE A 471 -60.11 -9.62 -22.31
CA ILE A 471 -61.39 -9.04 -21.90
C ILE A 471 -61.12 -7.69 -21.22
N ASN A 472 -61.54 -6.65 -21.93
CA ASN A 472 -61.84 -5.33 -21.42
C ASN A 472 -63.17 -5.43 -20.61
N ASN A 473 -63.28 -4.65 -19.56
CA ASN A 473 -64.35 -3.66 -19.29
C ASN A 473 -64.64 -3.47 -17.80
N ILE A 474 -64.59 -2.24 -17.45
CA ILE A 474 -65.73 -1.34 -17.05
C ILE A 474 -65.93 -1.16 -15.55
N ASN A 475 -65.91 0.13 -15.25
CA ASN A 475 -66.72 0.96 -14.33
C ASN A 475 -66.31 1.05 -12.85
N ASN A 476 -65.95 2.29 -12.54
CA ASN A 476 -66.73 3.35 -11.88
C ASN A 476 -67.34 3.00 -10.50
N ASN A 477 -66.95 3.70 -9.49
CA ASN A 477 -67.70 4.75 -8.80
C ASN A 477 -67.17 5.00 -7.41
N ASN A 478 -66.81 6.23 -7.21
CA ASN A 478 -67.42 7.16 -6.22
C ASN A 478 -67.35 6.89 -4.71
N ASN A 479 -66.93 7.95 -4.14
CA ASN A 479 -67.44 8.69 -2.97
C ASN A 479 -66.57 8.51 -1.70
N ASN A 480 -65.98 9.70 -1.38
CA ASN A 480 -66.39 10.61 -0.27
C ASN A 480 -66.31 10.01 1.14
N ASP A 481 -65.64 10.62 1.96
CA ASP A 481 -65.88 11.56 3.03
C ASP A 481 -64.82 11.41 4.09
N GLU A 482 -64.14 12.50 4.38
CA GLU A 482 -64.29 13.40 5.55
C GLU A 482 -63.82 12.80 6.90
N ASP A 483 -63.04 13.69 7.51
CA ASP A 483 -62.88 13.97 8.97
C ASP A 483 -62.01 13.00 9.82
N GLU A 484 -60.95 13.47 10.27
CA GLU A 484 -60.49 14.30 11.40
C GLU A 484 -58.95 14.45 11.38
#